data_0bf15a302a2122dfd4a7d204dfe71d23
#
_entry.id   0bf15a302a2122dfd4a7d204dfe71d23
#
_cell.length_a   1.000
_cell.length_b   1.000
_cell.length_c   1.000
_cell.angle_alpha   90.00
_cell.angle_beta   90.00
_cell.angle_gamma   90.00
#
_symmetry.space_group_name_H-M   'P 1'
#
loop_
_entity.id
_entity.type
_entity.pdbx_description
1 polymer ?
#
loop_
_entity_poly.entity_id
_entity_poly.type
_entity_poly.pdbx_seq_one_letter_code
_entity_poly.pdbx_strand_id
1 'polypeptide(L)'
;ISAKMHGGVPEDYLEIHNFFDSSKAALPDVRHRAILHSSFGIFVAEKVFGVTVTNSEGKKVSVRDLCEEHVIQDLGFIPTPERWFKNMPIEPWMSGSKKKL
;
A
#
# COMPACT_ATOMS: atom_id res chain seq x y z
N ILE A 1 1.00 -14.19 -8.28
CA ILE A 1 0.86 -14.82 -6.97
C ILE A 1 -0.55 -14.75 -6.44
N SER A 2 -1.18 -13.59 -6.53
CA SER A 2 -2.55 -13.45 -6.05
C SER A 2 -3.51 -14.41 -6.74
N ALA A 3 -3.38 -14.58 -8.06
CA ALA A 3 -4.22 -15.52 -8.80
C ALA A 3 -3.98 -16.95 -8.34
N LYS A 4 -2.74 -17.27 -8.02
CA LYS A 4 -2.40 -18.60 -7.58
C LYS A 4 -3.01 -18.90 -6.21
N MET A 5 -3.07 -17.92 -5.33
CA MET A 5 -3.61 -18.08 -3.99
C MET A 5 -5.13 -17.97 -3.93
N HIS A 6 -5.71 -17.12 -4.78
CA HIS A 6 -7.13 -16.74 -4.66
C HIS A 6 -7.99 -17.15 -5.85
N GLY A 7 -7.37 -17.69 -6.90
CA GLY A 7 -8.08 -18.03 -8.14
C GLY A 7 -8.16 -16.85 -9.08
N GLY A 8 -8.84 -17.03 -10.19
CA GLY A 8 -8.94 -16.00 -11.22
C GLY A 8 -7.66 -15.90 -12.01
N VAL A 9 -7.44 -14.75 -12.62
CA VAL A 9 -6.26 -14.49 -13.44
C VAL A 9 -5.51 -13.28 -12.88
N PRO A 10 -4.21 -13.12 -13.20
CA PRO A 10 -3.43 -12.01 -12.63
C PRO A 10 -4.05 -10.64 -12.87
N GLU A 11 -4.71 -10.44 -14.01
CA GLU A 11 -5.33 -9.16 -14.35
C GLU A 11 -6.42 -8.77 -13.36
N ASP A 12 -7.05 -9.73 -12.69
CA ASP A 12 -8.10 -9.44 -11.72
C ASP A 12 -7.60 -8.59 -10.55
N TYR A 13 -6.29 -8.64 -10.28
CA TYR A 13 -5.71 -8.00 -9.10
C TYR A 13 -4.72 -6.88 -9.47
N LEU A 14 -4.57 -6.63 -10.77
CA LEU A 14 -3.55 -5.71 -11.24
C LEU A 14 -3.69 -4.29 -10.69
N GLU A 15 -4.91 -3.80 -10.59
CA GLU A 15 -5.12 -2.45 -10.09
C GLU A 15 -4.65 -2.29 -8.65
N ILE A 16 -4.88 -3.32 -7.83
CA ILE A 16 -4.46 -3.27 -6.43
C ILE A 16 -2.93 -3.27 -6.34
N HIS A 17 -2.28 -4.13 -7.12
CA HIS A 17 -0.82 -4.17 -7.11
C HIS A 17 -0.22 -2.86 -7.64
N ASN A 18 -0.82 -2.31 -8.70
CA ASN A 18 -0.34 -1.05 -9.26
C ASN A 18 -0.52 0.11 -8.29
N PHE A 19 -1.56 0.05 -7.46
CA PHE A 19 -1.79 1.08 -6.44
C PHE A 19 -0.56 1.20 -5.52
N PHE A 20 -0.05 0.07 -5.03
CA PHE A 20 1.09 0.08 -4.11
C PHE A 20 2.38 0.54 -4.80
N ASP A 21 2.50 0.35 -6.09
CA ASP A 21 3.69 0.75 -6.83
C ASP A 21 3.57 2.12 -7.46
N SER A 22 2.40 2.74 -7.38
CA SER A 22 2.15 4.04 -8.03
C SER A 22 3.07 5.14 -7.51
N SER A 23 3.50 5.04 -6.25
CA SER A 23 4.35 6.07 -5.66
C SER A 23 5.76 6.11 -6.27
N LYS A 24 6.13 5.13 -7.10
CA LYS A 24 7.39 5.20 -7.84
C LYS A 24 7.46 6.46 -8.70
N ALA A 25 6.33 6.97 -9.15
CA ALA A 25 6.28 8.19 -9.95
C ALA A 25 6.78 9.40 -9.17
N ALA A 26 6.59 9.39 -7.84
CA ALA A 26 6.99 10.51 -7.00
C ALA A 26 8.45 10.36 -6.53
N LEU A 27 8.89 9.12 -6.30
CA LEU A 27 10.23 8.87 -5.77
C LEU A 27 10.70 7.52 -6.31
N PRO A 28 11.68 7.50 -7.22
CA PRO A 28 12.02 6.29 -7.97
C PRO A 28 12.81 5.21 -7.23
N ASP A 29 13.29 5.48 -6.02
CA ASP A 29 14.00 4.44 -5.25
C ASP A 29 13.06 3.79 -4.24
N VAL A 30 13.58 2.82 -3.47
CA VAL A 30 12.76 2.03 -2.55
C VAL A 30 12.08 2.85 -1.47
N ARG A 31 12.50 4.09 -1.25
CA ARG A 31 11.83 4.96 -0.26
C ARG A 31 10.39 5.30 -0.67
N HIS A 32 10.03 5.14 -1.96
CA HIS A 32 8.65 5.36 -2.39
C HIS A 32 7.68 4.46 -1.63
N ARG A 33 8.18 3.32 -1.16
CA ARG A 33 7.35 2.36 -0.42
C ARG A 33 6.83 2.93 0.89
N ALA A 34 7.51 3.96 1.45
CA ALA A 34 7.03 4.59 2.68
C ALA A 34 5.65 5.21 2.53
N ILE A 35 5.23 5.52 1.32
CA ILE A 35 3.94 6.17 1.10
C ILE A 35 2.78 5.18 1.32
N LEU A 36 2.86 3.99 0.75
CA LEU A 36 1.72 3.07 0.80
C LEU A 36 2.03 1.68 1.38
N HIS A 37 3.29 1.27 1.42
CA HIS A 37 3.63 -0.08 1.94
C HIS A 37 3.64 -0.07 3.47
N SER A 38 2.46 0.10 4.06
CA SER A 38 2.29 0.15 5.50
C SER A 38 0.86 -0.23 5.86
N SER A 39 0.61 -0.42 7.16
CA SER A 39 -0.75 -0.67 7.63
C SER A 39 -1.71 0.44 7.22
N PHE A 40 -1.23 1.69 7.15
CA PHE A 40 -2.06 2.80 6.70
C PHE A 40 -2.37 2.69 5.20
N GLY A 41 -1.38 2.33 4.38
CA GLY A 41 -1.60 2.14 2.94
C GLY A 41 -2.62 1.05 2.66
N ILE A 42 -2.60 -0.02 3.46
CA ILE A 42 -3.59 -1.09 3.34
C ILE A 42 -4.98 -0.56 3.68
N PHE A 43 -5.10 0.24 4.74
CA PHE A 43 -6.36 0.88 5.10
C PHE A 43 -6.87 1.76 3.95
N VAL A 44 -5.99 2.56 3.34
CA VAL A 44 -6.36 3.42 2.23
C VAL A 44 -6.82 2.59 1.03
N ALA A 45 -6.13 1.48 0.74
CA ALA A 45 -6.51 0.61 -0.36
C ALA A 45 -7.92 0.05 -0.18
N GLU A 46 -8.29 -0.32 1.04
CA GLU A 46 -9.65 -0.76 1.30
C GLU A 46 -10.67 0.34 1.07
N LYS A 47 -10.30 1.59 1.33
CA LYS A 47 -11.20 2.71 1.04
C LYS A 47 -11.35 2.95 -0.45
N VAL A 48 -10.31 2.69 -1.21
CA VAL A 48 -10.33 2.91 -2.66
C VAL A 48 -11.04 1.76 -3.39
N PHE A 49 -10.73 0.52 -3.04
CA PHE A 49 -11.20 -0.64 -3.80
C PHE A 49 -12.37 -1.37 -3.15
N GLY A 50 -12.69 -1.04 -1.89
CA GLY A 50 -13.73 -1.74 -1.15
C GLY A 50 -13.16 -2.88 -0.33
N VAL A 51 -14.03 -3.57 0.40
CA VAL A 51 -13.63 -4.66 1.29
C VAL A 51 -13.27 -5.91 0.50
N THR A 52 -13.97 -6.14 -0.61
CA THR A 52 -13.72 -7.30 -1.45
C THR A 52 -13.71 -6.87 -2.92
N VAL A 53 -13.01 -7.66 -3.74
CA VAL A 53 -13.13 -7.58 -5.19
C VAL A 53 -13.59 -8.94 -5.69
N THR A 54 -14.33 -8.95 -6.79
CA THR A 54 -14.81 -10.20 -7.38
C THR A 54 -13.90 -10.54 -8.55
N ASN A 55 -13.31 -11.74 -8.51
CA ASN A 55 -12.41 -12.15 -9.57
C ASN A 55 -13.17 -12.70 -10.77
N SER A 56 -12.45 -13.09 -11.82
CA SER A 56 -13.04 -13.56 -13.05
C SER A 56 -13.81 -14.87 -12.90
N GLU A 57 -13.60 -15.59 -11.79
CA GLU A 57 -14.33 -16.81 -11.49
C GLU A 57 -15.58 -16.53 -10.64
N GLY A 58 -15.88 -15.26 -10.37
CA GLY A 58 -17.04 -14.89 -9.57
C GLY A 58 -16.82 -14.98 -8.07
N LYS A 59 -15.58 -15.24 -7.64
CA LYS A 59 -15.28 -15.40 -6.22
C LYS A 59 -14.91 -14.04 -5.64
N LYS A 60 -15.39 -13.78 -4.42
CA LYS A 60 -15.03 -12.56 -3.70
C LYS A 60 -13.73 -12.78 -2.96
N VAL A 61 -12.80 -11.85 -3.11
CA VAL A 61 -11.48 -11.92 -2.50
C VAL A 61 -11.28 -10.69 -1.63
N SER A 62 -10.75 -10.87 -0.43
CA SER A 62 -10.51 -9.77 0.50
C SER A 62 -9.44 -8.82 -0.03
N VAL A 63 -9.77 -7.55 -0.14
CA VAL A 63 -8.80 -6.52 -0.56
C VAL A 63 -7.69 -6.44 0.48
N ARG A 64 -8.02 -6.51 1.76
CA ARG A 64 -7.01 -6.46 2.81
C ARG A 64 -6.00 -7.60 2.65
N ASP A 65 -6.47 -8.81 2.39
CA ASP A 65 -5.56 -9.95 2.22
C ASP A 65 -4.62 -9.74 1.04
N LEU A 66 -5.14 -9.25 -0.07
CA LEU A 66 -4.32 -8.97 -1.24
C LEU A 66 -3.26 -7.92 -0.94
N CYS A 67 -3.64 -6.88 -0.19
CA CYS A 67 -2.73 -5.81 0.16
C CYS A 67 -1.65 -6.27 1.13
N GLU A 68 -2.06 -7.05 2.14
CA GLU A 68 -1.11 -7.58 3.11
C GLU A 68 -0.09 -8.48 2.43
N GLU A 69 -0.55 -9.32 1.53
CA GLU A 69 0.33 -10.20 0.77
C GLU A 69 1.33 -9.42 -0.07
N HIS A 70 0.86 -8.34 -0.71
CA HIS A 70 1.74 -7.51 -1.52
C HIS A 70 2.86 -6.90 -0.66
N VAL A 71 2.49 -6.31 0.47
CA VAL A 71 3.44 -5.65 1.35
C VAL A 71 4.42 -6.67 1.96
N ILE A 72 3.92 -7.80 2.41
CA ILE A 72 4.76 -8.84 2.98
C ILE A 72 5.72 -9.40 1.93
N GLN A 73 5.27 -9.55 0.71
CA GLN A 73 6.12 -10.03 -0.36
C GLN A 73 7.29 -9.09 -0.61
N ASP A 74 7.03 -7.79 -0.56
CA ASP A 74 8.07 -6.79 -0.80
C ASP A 74 8.99 -6.56 0.41
N LEU A 75 8.46 -6.60 1.62
CA LEU A 75 9.18 -6.17 2.81
C LEU A 75 9.40 -7.26 3.86
N GLY A 76 8.68 -8.36 3.77
CA GLY A 76 8.77 -9.43 4.75
C GLY A 76 7.88 -9.25 5.96
N PHE A 77 7.28 -8.07 6.14
CA PHE A 77 6.34 -7.79 7.23
C PHE A 77 5.56 -6.54 6.86
N ILE A 78 4.56 -6.20 7.68
CA ILE A 78 3.73 -5.02 7.43
C ILE A 78 4.14 -3.93 8.42
N PRO A 79 4.91 -2.92 7.97
CA PRO A 79 5.29 -1.84 8.87
C PRO A 79 4.14 -0.87 9.09
N THR A 80 4.21 -0.11 10.18
CA THR A 80 3.33 1.02 10.39
C THR A 80 3.96 2.27 9.77
N PRO A 81 3.20 3.34 9.54
CA PRO A 81 3.80 4.60 9.12
C PRO A 81 4.86 5.10 10.11
N GLU A 82 4.61 4.91 11.38
CA GLU A 82 5.57 5.28 12.41
C GLU A 82 6.91 4.61 12.21
N ARG A 83 6.90 3.33 11.83
CA ARG A 83 8.12 2.58 11.58
C ARG A 83 8.92 3.19 10.43
N TRP A 84 8.19 3.60 9.38
CA TRP A 84 8.83 4.22 8.23
C TRP A 84 9.48 5.55 8.57
N PHE A 85 8.83 6.35 9.43
CA PHE A 85 9.22 7.72 9.66
C PHE A 85 9.94 7.96 10.98
N LYS A 86 10.25 6.90 11.72
CA LYS A 86 10.84 7.08 13.05
C LYS A 86 12.19 7.80 13.03
N ASN A 87 12.91 7.70 11.95
CA ASN A 87 14.21 8.37 11.82
C ASN A 87 14.14 9.68 11.04
N MET A 88 12.92 10.09 10.66
CA MET A 88 12.74 11.34 9.95
C MET A 88 12.80 12.50 10.93
N PRO A 89 13.67 13.47 10.71
CA PRO A 89 13.71 14.63 11.60
C PRO A 89 12.46 15.49 11.40
N ILE A 90 12.04 16.15 12.47
CA ILE A 90 10.95 17.11 12.38
C ILE A 90 11.55 18.45 12.02
N GLU A 91 11.13 19.00 10.89
CA GLU A 91 11.63 20.27 10.40
C GLU A 91 10.58 21.36 10.65
N PRO A 92 11.02 22.61 10.84
CA PRO A 92 10.07 23.69 11.18
C PRO A 92 8.91 23.84 10.20
N TRP A 93 9.15 23.67 8.90
CA TRP A 93 8.11 23.82 7.89
C TRP A 93 6.97 22.80 8.03
N MET A 94 7.25 21.67 8.69
CA MET A 94 6.25 20.61 8.87
C MET A 94 5.12 21.03 9.81
N SER A 95 5.37 22.02 10.64
CA SER A 95 4.35 22.50 11.59
C SER A 95 3.51 23.64 11.04
N GLY A 96 3.79 24.08 9.84
CA GLY A 96 3.06 25.19 9.24
C GLY A 96 3.94 26.42 9.09
N SER A 97 3.72 27.11 8.00
CA SER A 97 4.63 28.16 7.61
C SER A 97 4.63 29.38 8.48
N LYS A 98 3.53 29.67 9.20
CA LYS A 98 3.49 30.81 9.85
C LYS A 98 3.96 30.74 11.19
N LYS A 99 4.21 29.72 11.62
CA LYS A 99 4.45 29.60 12.78
C LYS A 99 5.55 29.91 13.17
N LYS A 100 5.84 30.22 13.68
CA LYS A 100 6.77 30.50 14.08
C LYS A 100 7.63 29.76 14.17
N LEU A 101 7.91 29.38 13.62
CA LEU A 101 8.94 28.57 13.53
C LEU A 101 10.07 28.90 14.31
#